data_5f885aa1a865ee2b67b528542c8fc1fb
#
_entry.id   5f885aa1a865ee2b67b528542c8fc1fb
#
_cell.length_a   1.000
_cell.length_b   1.000
_cell.length_c   1.000
_cell.angle_alpha   90.00
_cell.angle_beta   90.00
_cell.angle_gamma   90.00
#
_symmetry.space_group_name_H-M   'P 1'
#
loop_
_entity.id
_entity.type
_entity.pdbx_description
1 polymer ?
#
loop_
_entity_poly.entity_id
_entity_poly.type
_entity_poly.pdbx_seq_one_letter_code
_entity_poly.pdbx_strand_id
1 'polypeptide(L)'
;MLTTLSTEDLIPVDHPIRRIRAVVDVVLGEMDAVFDGMYAAGGRASVPPEALLKATVLMAMYSIRSERAFCERLNYDLLFKWFLDMRIDQPAFDATTFSKNRKRLLEHQVADEFFAAVVRQAKLRRYMSSDHFSVDGTLLEAWASHMSFKPKDGPPPPSEPSAGRNSEVNFKGTKRSNDTHASTTDPQARLYRKSNNTGAQLCYAGHLLIEHRYGLIMDAELTAATGRAERDCATEMLRRLPGRNRRRTVAGDKGYDTKDFVADVRSAGFTPHVAQNTSNRKSAIDGRTTRHPGYDVSQRKRKRVEEPFGWVKTVGGGRKLRYIGQDRNRAWFKMTTAVYNLIRITTLDTAIA
;
A
#
# COMPACT_ATOMS: atom_id res chain seq x y z
N MET A 1 5.25 -27.80 -41.29
CA MET A 1 5.08 -28.38 -39.96
C MET A 1 4.40 -27.30 -39.10
N LEU A 2 3.11 -27.45 -38.82
CA LEU A 2 2.37 -26.52 -37.95
C LEU A 2 2.70 -26.90 -36.51
N THR A 3 3.61 -26.11 -35.88
CA THR A 3 3.95 -26.28 -34.47
C THR A 3 2.92 -25.47 -33.66
N THR A 4 2.06 -26.13 -32.93
CA THR A 4 1.17 -25.49 -31.94
C THR A 4 2.00 -25.14 -30.70
N LEU A 5 2.76 -24.05 -30.78
CA LEU A 5 3.53 -23.54 -29.65
C LEU A 5 2.61 -22.71 -28.75
N SER A 6 2.46 -23.10 -27.50
CA SER A 6 1.71 -22.36 -26.49
C SER A 6 2.64 -21.50 -25.63
N THR A 7 2.09 -20.49 -24.96
CA THR A 7 2.85 -19.70 -23.98
C THR A 7 3.29 -20.58 -22.79
N GLU A 8 2.58 -21.64 -22.50
CA GLU A 8 2.89 -22.62 -21.43
C GLU A 8 4.21 -23.35 -21.73
N ASP A 9 4.45 -23.72 -22.99
CA ASP A 9 5.67 -24.43 -23.40
C ASP A 9 6.94 -23.59 -23.32
N LEU A 10 6.78 -22.25 -23.32
CA LEU A 10 7.88 -21.29 -23.36
C LEU A 10 8.38 -20.86 -22.00
N ILE A 11 7.56 -21.00 -20.96
CA ILE A 11 7.96 -20.59 -19.61
C ILE A 11 8.58 -21.78 -18.87
N PRO A 12 9.85 -21.69 -18.40
CA PRO A 12 10.51 -22.78 -17.69
C PRO A 12 9.67 -23.29 -16.51
N VAL A 13 9.68 -24.62 -16.31
CA VAL A 13 8.83 -25.29 -15.27
C VAL A 13 9.21 -24.82 -13.86
N ASP A 14 10.47 -24.48 -13.64
CA ASP A 14 11.02 -24.01 -12.36
C ASP A 14 10.97 -22.49 -12.18
N HIS A 15 10.46 -21.74 -13.17
CA HIS A 15 10.43 -20.28 -13.11
C HIS A 15 9.59 -19.80 -11.92
N PRO A 16 10.13 -18.91 -11.05
CA PRO A 16 9.48 -18.48 -9.80
C PRO A 16 8.06 -17.91 -10.00
N ILE A 17 7.78 -17.31 -11.15
CA ILE A 17 6.49 -16.71 -11.45
C ILE A 17 5.35 -17.74 -11.50
N ARG A 18 5.64 -19.01 -11.79
CA ARG A 18 4.64 -20.08 -11.80
C ARG A 18 4.00 -20.25 -10.42
N ARG A 19 4.79 -20.20 -9.38
CA ARG A 19 4.29 -20.26 -7.99
C ARG A 19 3.44 -19.06 -7.65
N ILE A 20 3.86 -17.86 -8.08
CA ILE A 20 3.08 -16.64 -7.86
C ILE A 20 1.75 -16.73 -8.60
N ARG A 21 1.75 -17.16 -9.86
CA ARG A 21 0.53 -17.34 -10.65
C ARG A 21 -0.42 -18.33 -9.97
N ALA A 22 0.08 -19.48 -9.51
CA ALA A 22 -0.74 -20.48 -8.83
C ALA A 22 -1.46 -19.90 -7.59
N VAL A 23 -0.78 -19.08 -6.79
CA VAL A 23 -1.43 -18.41 -5.64
C VAL A 23 -2.42 -17.35 -6.11
N VAL A 24 -2.08 -16.57 -7.15
CA VAL A 24 -2.99 -15.54 -7.73
C VAL A 24 -4.25 -16.18 -8.28
N ASP A 25 -4.15 -17.29 -9.00
CA ASP A 25 -5.31 -17.98 -9.57
C ASP A 25 -6.27 -18.49 -8.47
N VAL A 26 -5.72 -19.02 -7.36
CA VAL A 26 -6.53 -19.39 -6.18
C VAL A 26 -7.21 -18.15 -5.56
N VAL A 27 -6.48 -17.06 -5.42
CA VAL A 27 -7.02 -15.81 -4.86
C VAL A 27 -8.14 -15.25 -5.73
N LEU A 28 -7.96 -15.26 -7.06
CA LEU A 28 -8.99 -14.78 -8.01
C LEU A 28 -10.23 -15.65 -7.98
N GLY A 29 -10.08 -16.99 -7.92
CA GLY A 29 -11.22 -17.91 -7.78
C GLY A 29 -12.03 -17.71 -6.49
N GLU A 30 -11.39 -17.24 -5.38
CA GLU A 30 -12.13 -16.84 -4.16
C GLU A 30 -12.96 -15.56 -4.37
N MET A 31 -12.71 -14.81 -5.44
CA MET A 31 -13.35 -13.52 -5.72
C MET A 31 -14.44 -13.58 -6.79
N ASP A 32 -14.76 -14.75 -7.32
CA ASP A 32 -15.76 -14.93 -8.41
C ASP A 32 -17.08 -14.24 -8.08
N ALA A 33 -17.60 -14.40 -6.86
CA ALA A 33 -18.85 -13.76 -6.44
C ALA A 33 -18.79 -12.21 -6.47
N VAL A 34 -17.60 -11.61 -6.24
CA VAL A 34 -17.39 -10.15 -6.35
C VAL A 34 -17.41 -9.75 -7.82
N PHE A 35 -16.79 -10.54 -8.69
CA PHE A 35 -16.73 -10.28 -10.11
C PHE A 35 -18.09 -10.42 -10.78
N ASP A 36 -18.88 -11.42 -10.42
CA ASP A 36 -20.24 -11.62 -10.90
C ASP A 36 -21.14 -10.42 -10.61
N GLY A 37 -20.97 -9.79 -9.43
CA GLY A 37 -21.69 -8.58 -9.06
C GLY A 37 -21.27 -7.31 -9.83
N MET A 38 -20.14 -7.35 -10.53
CA MET A 38 -19.58 -6.19 -11.25
C MET A 38 -20.05 -6.08 -12.70
N TYR A 39 -20.47 -7.18 -13.31
CA TYR A 39 -20.76 -7.23 -14.73
C TYR A 39 -22.23 -7.60 -14.98
N ALA A 40 -22.85 -6.93 -15.96
CA ALA A 40 -24.17 -7.28 -16.43
C ALA A 40 -24.11 -8.61 -17.19
N ALA A 41 -25.18 -9.41 -17.09
CA ALA A 41 -25.31 -10.71 -17.76
C ALA A 41 -25.30 -10.64 -19.31
N GLY A 42 -25.33 -9.44 -19.90
CA GLY A 42 -25.30 -9.23 -21.35
C GLY A 42 -24.59 -7.93 -21.74
N GLY A 43 -24.10 -7.87 -22.98
CA GLY A 43 -23.40 -6.70 -23.53
C GLY A 43 -22.12 -7.07 -24.28
N ARG A 44 -21.35 -6.06 -24.72
CA ARG A 44 -20.06 -6.25 -25.39
C ARG A 44 -19.06 -6.89 -24.41
N ALA A 45 -18.37 -7.94 -24.82
CA ALA A 45 -17.29 -8.56 -24.06
C ALA A 45 -16.26 -7.51 -23.61
N SER A 46 -16.07 -7.40 -22.31
CA SER A 46 -15.07 -6.52 -21.68
C SER A 46 -13.82 -7.35 -21.34
N VAL A 47 -12.70 -6.68 -21.08
CA VAL A 47 -11.54 -7.36 -20.47
C VAL A 47 -11.97 -7.84 -19.08
N PRO A 48 -11.80 -9.13 -18.76
CA PRO A 48 -12.17 -9.68 -17.45
C PRO A 48 -11.44 -8.96 -16.30
N PRO A 49 -12.07 -8.76 -15.14
CA PRO A 49 -11.44 -8.14 -13.99
C PRO A 49 -10.21 -8.92 -13.51
N GLU A 50 -10.21 -10.22 -13.64
CA GLU A 50 -9.09 -11.11 -13.33
C GLU A 50 -7.85 -10.75 -14.15
N ALA A 51 -8.03 -10.51 -15.45
CA ALA A 51 -6.91 -10.09 -16.32
C ALA A 51 -6.35 -8.72 -15.91
N LEU A 52 -7.20 -7.78 -15.48
CA LEU A 52 -6.77 -6.47 -14.98
C LEU A 52 -6.05 -6.58 -13.63
N LEU A 53 -6.47 -7.49 -12.76
CA LEU A 53 -5.78 -7.74 -11.48
C LEU A 53 -4.45 -8.46 -11.71
N LYS A 54 -4.39 -9.49 -12.56
CA LYS A 54 -3.15 -10.13 -13.01
C LYS A 54 -2.18 -9.11 -13.59
N ALA A 55 -2.66 -8.22 -14.45
CA ALA A 55 -1.86 -7.12 -15.00
C ALA A 55 -1.33 -6.19 -13.91
N THR A 56 -2.16 -5.83 -12.92
CA THR A 56 -1.76 -4.98 -11.79
C THR A 56 -0.69 -5.66 -10.92
N VAL A 57 -0.79 -6.97 -10.71
CA VAL A 57 0.23 -7.78 -10.03
C VAL A 57 1.57 -7.69 -10.77
N LEU A 58 1.58 -7.92 -12.09
CA LEU A 58 2.79 -7.80 -12.91
C LEU A 58 3.35 -6.38 -12.89
N MET A 59 2.51 -5.36 -12.99
CA MET A 59 2.95 -3.96 -12.93
C MET A 59 3.70 -3.67 -11.62
N ALA A 60 3.21 -4.15 -10.49
CA ALA A 60 3.86 -3.97 -9.19
C ALA A 60 5.16 -4.77 -9.09
N MET A 61 5.18 -6.03 -9.56
CA MET A 61 6.38 -6.89 -9.54
C MET A 61 7.52 -6.38 -10.40
N TYR A 62 7.20 -5.85 -11.58
CA TYR A 62 8.18 -5.41 -12.59
C TYR A 62 8.39 -3.90 -12.62
N SER A 63 7.95 -3.18 -11.59
CA SER A 63 8.11 -1.73 -11.45
C SER A 63 7.54 -0.92 -12.63
N ILE A 64 6.48 -1.42 -13.28
CA ILE A 64 5.86 -0.75 -14.42
C ILE A 64 4.84 0.27 -13.91
N ARG A 65 5.15 1.54 -14.05
CA ARG A 65 4.32 2.63 -13.51
C ARG A 65 3.25 3.14 -14.46
N SER A 66 3.27 2.77 -15.72
CA SER A 66 2.34 3.24 -16.75
C SER A 66 1.53 2.10 -17.31
N GLU A 67 0.21 2.23 -17.31
CA GLU A 67 -0.70 1.25 -17.93
C GLU A 67 -0.44 1.16 -19.45
N ARG A 68 -0.07 2.28 -20.09
CA ARG A 68 0.34 2.31 -21.50
C ARG A 68 1.62 1.48 -21.73
N ALA A 69 2.65 1.71 -20.92
CA ALA A 69 3.90 0.95 -21.02
C ALA A 69 3.68 -0.54 -20.71
N PHE A 70 2.74 -0.88 -19.79
CA PHE A 70 2.36 -2.25 -19.55
C PHE A 70 1.71 -2.90 -20.79
N CYS A 71 0.71 -2.25 -21.38
CA CYS A 71 0.02 -2.76 -22.58
C CYS A 71 0.96 -2.84 -23.80
N GLU A 72 1.89 -1.89 -23.95
CA GLU A 72 2.93 -1.95 -24.96
C GLU A 72 3.81 -3.20 -24.77
N ARG A 73 4.32 -3.40 -23.55
CA ARG A 73 5.14 -4.57 -23.22
C ARG A 73 4.37 -5.88 -23.37
N LEU A 74 3.09 -5.91 -23.03
CA LEU A 74 2.21 -7.09 -23.14
C LEU A 74 2.11 -7.62 -24.58
N ASN A 75 2.31 -6.77 -25.61
CA ASN A 75 2.28 -7.22 -27.01
C ASN A 75 3.41 -8.20 -27.37
N TYR A 76 4.57 -8.06 -26.76
CA TYR A 76 5.77 -8.85 -27.09
C TYR A 76 6.37 -9.66 -25.93
N ASP A 77 5.90 -9.46 -24.70
CA ASP A 77 6.39 -10.19 -23.54
C ASP A 77 5.59 -11.49 -23.33
N LEU A 78 6.19 -12.61 -23.68
CA LEU A 78 5.56 -13.92 -23.62
C LEU A 78 5.25 -14.35 -22.18
N LEU A 79 6.09 -13.96 -21.20
CA LEU A 79 5.83 -14.23 -19.79
C LEU A 79 4.60 -13.49 -19.30
N PHE A 80 4.38 -12.25 -19.74
CA PHE A 80 3.19 -11.47 -19.39
C PHE A 80 1.94 -12.06 -20.06
N LYS A 81 2.03 -12.44 -21.34
CA LYS A 81 0.92 -13.13 -22.01
C LYS A 81 0.55 -14.43 -21.30
N TRP A 82 1.55 -15.24 -20.96
CA TRP A 82 1.35 -16.46 -20.20
C TRP A 82 0.66 -16.21 -18.86
N PHE A 83 1.11 -15.20 -18.11
CA PHE A 83 0.53 -14.87 -16.79
C PHE A 83 -0.93 -14.42 -16.88
N LEU A 84 -1.32 -13.79 -17.99
CA LEU A 84 -2.68 -13.31 -18.27
C LEU A 84 -3.54 -14.31 -19.06
N ASP A 85 -3.13 -15.54 -19.23
CA ASP A 85 -3.84 -16.58 -20.03
C ASP A 85 -4.07 -16.16 -21.48
N MET A 86 -3.18 -15.36 -22.07
CA MET A 86 -3.27 -14.89 -23.44
C MET A 86 -2.49 -15.80 -24.39
N ARG A 87 -3.02 -15.96 -25.63
CA ARG A 87 -2.30 -16.63 -26.69
C ARG A 87 -1.11 -15.78 -27.18
N ILE A 88 -0.15 -16.43 -27.84
CA ILE A 88 1.05 -15.77 -28.39
C ILE A 88 0.67 -14.65 -29.36
N ASP A 89 -0.27 -14.92 -30.25
CA ASP A 89 -0.74 -14.02 -31.32
C ASP A 89 -1.77 -12.99 -30.85
N GLN A 90 -2.29 -13.12 -29.64
CA GLN A 90 -3.32 -12.22 -29.11
C GLN A 90 -2.73 -10.83 -28.83
N PRO A 91 -3.32 -9.75 -29.39
CA PRO A 91 -2.85 -8.39 -29.10
C PRO A 91 -3.20 -7.99 -27.67
N ALA A 92 -2.40 -7.08 -27.10
CA ALA A 92 -2.72 -6.48 -25.83
C ALA A 92 -4.02 -5.68 -25.90
N PHE A 93 -4.74 -5.60 -24.79
CA PHE A 93 -5.91 -4.72 -24.68
C PHE A 93 -5.45 -3.25 -24.56
N ASP A 94 -6.36 -2.34 -24.91
CA ASP A 94 -6.07 -0.90 -24.86
C ASP A 94 -5.86 -0.42 -23.42
N ALA A 95 -4.89 0.46 -23.20
CA ALA A 95 -4.55 1.01 -21.88
C ALA A 95 -5.71 1.79 -21.24
N THR A 96 -6.64 2.35 -22.03
CA THR A 96 -7.84 3.03 -21.50
C THR A 96 -8.78 2.08 -20.77
N THR A 97 -8.64 0.76 -21.00
CA THR A 97 -9.39 -0.27 -20.27
C THR A 97 -9.19 -0.17 -18.77
N PHE A 98 -7.96 0.08 -18.31
CA PHE A 98 -7.68 0.31 -16.89
C PHE A 98 -8.45 1.53 -16.35
N SER A 99 -8.42 2.65 -17.09
CA SER A 99 -9.11 3.87 -16.69
C SER A 99 -10.62 3.71 -16.65
N LYS A 100 -11.20 3.02 -17.65
CA LYS A 100 -12.64 2.76 -17.74
C LYS A 100 -13.14 1.84 -16.61
N ASN A 101 -12.36 0.84 -16.25
CA ASN A 101 -12.75 -0.12 -15.21
C ASN A 101 -12.36 0.33 -13.80
N ARG A 102 -11.44 1.28 -13.64
CA ARG A 102 -10.94 1.73 -12.32
C ARG A 102 -12.06 2.16 -11.38
N LYS A 103 -13.05 2.92 -11.86
CA LYS A 103 -14.18 3.36 -11.04
C LYS A 103 -14.96 2.16 -10.51
N ARG A 104 -15.25 1.20 -11.37
CA ARG A 104 -15.96 -0.05 -11.02
C ARG A 104 -15.19 -0.87 -9.99
N LEU A 105 -13.87 -1.05 -10.20
CA LEU A 105 -13.00 -1.77 -9.26
C LEU A 105 -12.96 -1.09 -7.87
N LEU A 106 -13.02 0.25 -7.82
CA LEU A 106 -13.09 1.00 -6.57
C LEU A 106 -14.45 0.86 -5.87
N GLU A 107 -15.55 0.99 -6.62
CA GLU A 107 -16.92 0.88 -6.11
C GLU A 107 -17.18 -0.49 -5.46
N HIS A 108 -16.61 -1.54 -6.02
CA HIS A 108 -16.71 -2.91 -5.49
C HIS A 108 -15.57 -3.30 -4.53
N GLN A 109 -14.75 -2.35 -4.10
CA GLN A 109 -13.64 -2.55 -3.13
C GLN A 109 -12.71 -3.72 -3.49
N VAL A 110 -12.49 -3.95 -4.78
CA VAL A 110 -11.75 -5.13 -5.30
C VAL A 110 -10.33 -5.22 -4.74
N ALA A 111 -9.68 -4.09 -4.49
CA ALA A 111 -8.33 -4.09 -3.90
C ALA A 111 -8.33 -4.58 -2.44
N ASP A 112 -9.38 -4.29 -1.67
CA ASP A 112 -9.54 -4.77 -0.30
C ASP A 112 -9.81 -6.26 -0.27
N GLU A 113 -10.70 -6.75 -1.15
CA GLU A 113 -11.01 -8.17 -1.27
C GLU A 113 -9.81 -8.98 -1.74
N PHE A 114 -9.07 -8.51 -2.74
CA PHE A 114 -7.83 -9.14 -3.20
C PHE A 114 -6.79 -9.22 -2.09
N PHE A 115 -6.56 -8.12 -1.36
CA PHE A 115 -5.65 -8.12 -0.22
C PHE A 115 -6.09 -9.12 0.86
N ALA A 116 -7.38 -9.12 1.20
CA ALA A 116 -7.94 -10.04 2.19
C ALA A 116 -7.79 -11.51 1.77
N ALA A 117 -8.01 -11.83 0.49
CA ALA A 117 -7.83 -13.17 -0.05
C ALA A 117 -6.35 -13.62 0.03
N VAL A 118 -5.40 -12.75 -0.32
CA VAL A 118 -3.96 -13.04 -0.15
C VAL A 118 -3.60 -13.29 1.31
N VAL A 119 -4.15 -12.49 2.23
CA VAL A 119 -3.96 -12.71 3.68
C VAL A 119 -4.55 -14.04 4.14
N ARG A 120 -5.73 -14.44 3.61
CA ARG A 120 -6.32 -15.75 3.89
C ARG A 120 -5.39 -16.88 3.43
N GLN A 121 -4.82 -16.79 2.22
CA GLN A 121 -3.86 -17.76 1.70
C GLN A 121 -2.62 -17.91 2.59
N ALA A 122 -2.09 -16.81 3.12
CA ALA A 122 -0.97 -16.85 4.07
C ALA A 122 -1.37 -17.51 5.42
N LYS A 123 -2.59 -17.26 5.90
CA LYS A 123 -3.12 -17.89 7.14
C LYS A 123 -3.33 -19.40 6.97
N LEU A 124 -3.91 -19.83 5.83
CA LEU A 124 -4.11 -21.25 5.52
C LEU A 124 -2.77 -22.03 5.52
N ARG A 125 -1.70 -21.40 5.02
CA ARG A 125 -0.34 -21.95 5.05
C ARG A 125 0.35 -21.86 6.43
N ARG A 126 -0.32 -21.29 7.44
CA ARG A 126 0.21 -21.06 8.79
C ARG A 126 1.44 -20.14 8.82
N TYR A 127 1.58 -19.26 7.84
CA TYR A 127 2.69 -18.30 7.78
C TYR A 127 2.44 -17.05 8.62
N MET A 128 1.21 -16.80 9.07
CA MET A 128 0.89 -15.65 9.89
C MET A 128 0.78 -16.00 11.38
N SER A 129 1.50 -15.24 12.22
CA SER A 129 1.32 -15.27 13.67
C SER A 129 0.08 -14.47 14.06
N SER A 130 -0.65 -14.95 15.08
CA SER A 130 -1.79 -14.25 15.68
C SER A 130 -1.44 -13.44 16.93
N ASP A 131 -0.16 -13.45 17.36
CA ASP A 131 0.20 -13.04 18.71
C ASP A 131 1.06 -11.78 18.79
N HIS A 132 1.95 -11.57 17.81
CA HIS A 132 2.94 -10.50 17.86
C HIS A 132 2.94 -9.70 16.55
N PHE A 133 2.77 -8.38 16.68
CA PHE A 133 2.61 -7.47 15.56
C PHE A 133 3.50 -6.24 15.68
N SER A 134 3.71 -5.55 14.55
CA SER A 134 4.28 -4.20 14.50
C SER A 134 3.39 -3.30 13.68
N VAL A 135 3.29 -2.05 14.11
CA VAL A 135 2.66 -0.96 13.36
C VAL A 135 3.70 0.09 13.04
N ASP A 136 3.59 0.65 11.85
CA ASP A 136 4.42 1.80 11.45
C ASP A 136 3.75 2.54 10.29
N GLY A 137 4.17 3.79 10.09
CA GLY A 137 3.70 4.66 9.02
C GLY A 137 4.85 5.18 8.16
N THR A 138 4.53 5.52 6.92
CA THR A 138 5.48 6.15 6.02
C THR A 138 4.80 7.20 5.16
N LEU A 139 5.52 8.27 4.82
CA LEU A 139 5.04 9.27 3.87
C LEU A 139 5.29 8.79 2.43
N LEU A 140 4.27 8.95 1.60
CA LEU A 140 4.28 8.69 0.17
C LEU A 140 3.99 10.01 -0.55
N GLU A 141 4.92 10.46 -1.41
CA GLU A 141 4.77 11.72 -2.13
C GLU A 141 3.55 11.65 -3.06
N ALA A 142 2.68 12.65 -3.02
CA ALA A 142 1.53 12.75 -3.91
C ALA A 142 1.97 13.05 -5.35
N TRP A 143 1.10 12.73 -6.32
CA TRP A 143 1.32 13.11 -7.71
C TRP A 143 1.42 14.63 -7.91
N ALA A 144 0.68 15.39 -7.11
CA ALA A 144 0.59 16.83 -7.18
C ALA A 144 1.95 17.50 -6.92
N SER A 145 2.28 18.49 -7.75
CA SER A 145 3.47 19.33 -7.56
C SER A 145 3.26 20.35 -6.44
N HIS A 146 4.33 20.78 -5.77
CA HIS A 146 4.32 21.92 -4.87
C HIS A 146 3.76 23.19 -5.47
N MET A 147 3.91 23.38 -6.77
CA MET A 147 3.37 24.53 -7.50
C MET A 147 1.84 24.59 -7.50
N SER A 148 1.19 23.45 -7.30
CA SER A 148 -0.28 23.36 -7.17
C SER A 148 -0.80 23.75 -5.79
N PHE A 149 0.07 23.95 -4.79
CA PHE A 149 -0.34 24.28 -3.42
C PHE A 149 -0.60 25.79 -3.30
N LYS A 150 -1.86 26.18 -3.44
CA LYS A 150 -2.34 27.57 -3.54
C LYS A 150 -3.27 27.92 -2.38
N PRO A 151 -3.46 29.23 -2.07
CA PRO A 151 -4.45 29.67 -1.09
C PRO A 151 -5.86 29.14 -1.43
N LYS A 152 -6.64 28.79 -0.41
CA LYS A 152 -8.02 28.32 -0.56
C LYS A 152 -8.97 29.45 -0.95
N ASP A 153 -8.72 30.65 -0.47
CA ASP A 153 -9.57 31.83 -0.63
C ASP A 153 -9.25 32.65 -1.90
N GLY A 154 -8.60 32.02 -2.88
CA GLY A 154 -8.21 32.66 -4.14
C GLY A 154 -6.77 33.20 -4.13
N PRO A 155 -6.27 33.70 -5.26
CA PRO A 155 -4.95 34.31 -5.30
C PRO A 155 -4.91 35.54 -4.39
N PRO A 156 -3.81 35.77 -3.65
CA PRO A 156 -3.64 37.04 -2.95
C PRO A 156 -3.76 38.21 -3.96
N PRO A 157 -4.29 39.36 -3.54
CA PRO A 157 -4.36 40.52 -4.42
C PRO A 157 -2.98 40.78 -5.06
N PRO A 158 -2.92 41.17 -6.34
CA PRO A 158 -1.65 41.38 -7.01
C PRO A 158 -0.83 42.41 -6.21
N SER A 159 0.21 41.93 -5.55
CA SER A 159 1.26 42.80 -5.05
C SER A 159 1.95 43.41 -6.27
N GLU A 160 2.31 44.69 -6.17
CA GLU A 160 2.90 45.50 -7.26
C GLU A 160 3.91 44.70 -8.12
N PRO A 161 4.02 45.02 -9.41
CA PRO A 161 4.77 44.24 -10.38
C PRO A 161 6.26 44.19 -10.02
N SER A 162 6.65 43.19 -9.30
CA SER A 162 8.06 42.83 -9.15
C SER A 162 8.43 41.99 -10.38
N ALA A 163 9.31 42.55 -11.20
CA ALA A 163 9.78 41.99 -12.46
C ALA A 163 10.55 40.67 -12.25
N GLY A 164 9.84 39.54 -12.17
CA GLY A 164 10.46 38.21 -12.11
C GLY A 164 9.48 37.12 -12.53
N ARG A 165 9.99 36.07 -13.20
CA ARG A 165 9.22 34.89 -13.67
C ARG A 165 8.40 34.17 -12.60
N ASN A 166 8.59 34.52 -11.30
CA ASN A 166 7.92 33.93 -10.13
C ASN A 166 7.21 34.99 -9.26
N SER A 167 6.77 36.11 -9.83
CA SER A 167 6.10 37.19 -9.10
C SER A 167 4.79 36.78 -8.41
N GLU A 168 4.12 35.73 -8.89
CA GLU A 168 2.90 35.18 -8.28
C GLU A 168 3.15 34.33 -7.02
N VAL A 169 4.39 34.04 -6.68
CA VAL A 169 4.72 33.12 -5.58
C VAL A 169 5.75 33.78 -4.65
N ASN A 170 5.25 34.61 -3.73
CA ASN A 170 6.12 35.14 -2.67
C ASN A 170 6.47 34.02 -1.69
N PHE A 171 7.62 33.36 -1.87
CA PHE A 171 8.14 32.36 -0.96
C PHE A 171 8.70 32.97 0.34
N LYS A 172 8.92 34.28 0.40
CA LYS A 172 9.47 35.01 1.54
C LYS A 172 8.33 35.73 2.28
N GLY A 173 7.91 35.19 3.41
CA GLY A 173 7.00 35.88 4.34
C GLY A 173 5.66 35.23 4.60
N THR A 174 5.13 34.36 3.74
CA THR A 174 3.84 33.71 3.99
C THR A 174 4.02 32.26 4.46
N LYS A 175 3.66 31.98 5.71
CA LYS A 175 3.65 30.62 6.26
C LYS A 175 2.52 29.83 5.61
N ARG A 176 2.87 28.89 4.71
CA ARG A 176 1.91 28.01 4.06
C ARG A 176 1.55 26.85 5.00
N SER A 177 0.28 26.68 5.26
CA SER A 177 -0.26 25.57 6.07
C SER A 177 -1.43 24.90 5.36
N ASN A 178 -1.78 23.67 5.76
CA ASN A 178 -2.96 22.97 5.25
C ASN A 178 -4.28 23.67 5.60
N ASP A 179 -4.28 24.61 6.55
CA ASP A 179 -5.47 25.38 6.92
C ASP A 179 -5.75 26.46 5.88
N THR A 180 -4.68 27.12 5.41
CA THR A 180 -4.78 28.26 4.48
C THR A 180 -4.59 27.89 3.01
N HIS A 181 -3.95 26.74 2.72
CA HIS A 181 -3.61 26.33 1.37
C HIS A 181 -4.07 24.88 1.09
N ALA A 182 -4.34 24.60 -0.17
CA ALA A 182 -4.60 23.23 -0.66
C ALA A 182 -4.01 23.07 -2.06
N SER A 183 -3.74 21.82 -2.45
CA SER A 183 -3.34 21.52 -3.81
C SER A 183 -4.54 21.65 -4.74
N THR A 184 -4.41 22.41 -5.82
CA THR A 184 -5.43 22.51 -6.87
C THR A 184 -5.50 21.25 -7.73
N THR A 185 -4.41 20.46 -7.77
CA THR A 185 -4.36 19.19 -8.52
C THR A 185 -4.88 18.02 -7.68
N ASP A 186 -4.53 17.95 -6.40
CA ASP A 186 -4.94 16.89 -5.49
C ASP A 186 -5.31 17.49 -4.11
N PRO A 187 -6.56 17.95 -3.94
CA PRO A 187 -6.98 18.64 -2.71
C PRO A 187 -6.92 17.78 -1.44
N GLN A 188 -6.86 16.45 -1.57
CA GLN A 188 -6.76 15.53 -0.44
C GLN A 188 -5.31 15.31 0.02
N ALA A 189 -4.31 15.59 -0.84
CA ALA A 189 -2.91 15.55 -0.45
C ALA A 189 -2.60 16.66 0.56
N ARG A 190 -1.81 16.33 1.59
CA ARG A 190 -1.45 17.28 2.66
C ARG A 190 0.02 17.65 2.59
N LEU A 191 0.33 18.91 2.85
CA LEU A 191 1.69 19.37 3.04
C LEU A 191 2.18 18.85 4.39
N TYR A 192 3.14 17.94 4.38
CA TYR A 192 3.65 17.31 5.59
C TYR A 192 5.17 17.06 5.49
N ARG A 193 5.85 16.95 6.63
CA ARG A 193 7.28 16.67 6.72
C ARG A 193 7.56 15.58 7.75
N LYS A 194 8.52 14.73 7.47
CA LYS A 194 8.89 13.64 8.38
C LYS A 194 9.62 14.15 9.63
N SER A 195 10.43 15.18 9.48
CA SER A 195 11.21 15.79 10.57
C SER A 195 11.40 17.29 10.32
N ASN A 196 11.87 18.00 11.35
CA ASN A 196 12.16 19.45 11.22
C ASN A 196 13.26 19.78 10.20
N ASN A 197 14.15 18.81 9.91
CA ASN A 197 15.27 18.98 8.98
C ASN A 197 14.94 18.55 7.54
N THR A 198 13.70 18.10 7.26
CA THR A 198 13.26 17.73 5.92
C THR A 198 12.27 18.74 5.37
N GLY A 199 12.36 19.03 4.07
CA GLY A 199 11.38 19.86 3.38
C GLY A 199 9.98 19.24 3.47
N ALA A 200 8.96 20.07 3.62
CA ALA A 200 7.58 19.62 3.58
C ALA A 200 7.20 19.26 2.14
N GLN A 201 6.44 18.20 1.95
CA GLN A 201 6.00 17.70 0.65
C GLN A 201 4.50 17.43 0.69
N LEU A 202 3.83 17.59 -0.47
CA LEU A 202 2.47 17.09 -0.63
C LEU A 202 2.49 15.57 -0.62
N CYS A 203 1.82 14.95 0.35
CA CYS A 203 1.90 13.51 0.55
C CYS A 203 0.64 12.93 1.19
N TYR A 204 0.60 11.62 1.17
CA TYR A 204 -0.29 10.77 1.97
C TYR A 204 0.55 9.99 2.98
N ALA A 205 -0.10 9.45 4.00
CA ALA A 205 0.51 8.54 4.96
C ALA A 205 0.06 7.10 4.66
N GLY A 206 1.02 6.23 4.35
CA GLY A 206 0.79 4.79 4.23
C GLY A 206 1.09 4.10 5.55
N HIS A 207 0.20 3.21 5.99
CA HIS A 207 0.27 2.52 7.28
C HIS A 207 0.29 1.02 7.06
N LEU A 208 1.12 0.31 7.81
CA LEU A 208 1.20 -1.15 7.78
C LEU A 208 1.06 -1.72 9.18
N LEU A 209 0.32 -2.82 9.25
CA LEU A 209 0.31 -3.75 10.37
C LEU A 209 0.93 -5.05 9.87
N ILE A 210 2.08 -5.45 10.42
CA ILE A 210 2.78 -6.68 10.06
C ILE A 210 2.83 -7.66 11.24
N GLU A 211 2.88 -8.95 10.94
CA GLU A 211 3.14 -9.98 11.93
C GLU A 211 4.66 -10.22 12.11
N HIS A 212 5.08 -10.74 13.26
CA HIS A 212 6.50 -10.87 13.62
C HIS A 212 7.21 -12.14 13.15
N ARG A 213 6.49 -13.20 12.74
CA ARG A 213 7.09 -14.49 12.38
C ARG A 213 7.87 -14.38 11.07
N TYR A 214 7.19 -13.95 10.01
CA TYR A 214 7.74 -13.88 8.66
C TYR A 214 7.67 -12.48 8.04
N GLY A 215 7.10 -11.48 8.74
CA GLY A 215 7.00 -10.10 8.27
C GLY A 215 5.91 -9.89 7.21
N LEU A 216 4.90 -10.76 7.19
CA LEU A 216 3.76 -10.61 6.30
C LEU A 216 2.85 -9.47 6.76
N ILE A 217 2.30 -8.74 5.80
CA ILE A 217 1.39 -7.62 6.05
C ILE A 217 0.01 -8.17 6.37
N MET A 218 -0.49 -7.85 7.58
CA MET A 218 -1.82 -8.22 8.05
C MET A 218 -2.90 -7.24 7.61
N ASP A 219 -2.55 -5.95 7.57
CA ASP A 219 -3.41 -4.87 7.11
C ASP A 219 -2.55 -3.72 6.58
N ALA A 220 -3.09 -2.96 5.62
CA ALA A 220 -2.44 -1.84 4.98
C ALA A 220 -3.47 -0.75 4.70
N GLU A 221 -3.17 0.49 5.06
CA GLU A 221 -4.06 1.63 4.83
C GLU A 221 -3.30 2.85 4.31
N LEU A 222 -4.02 3.72 3.61
CA LEU A 222 -3.50 5.00 3.15
C LEU A 222 -4.47 6.12 3.55
N THR A 223 -3.95 7.10 4.28
CA THR A 223 -4.72 8.22 4.80
C THR A 223 -4.12 9.56 4.40
N ALA A 224 -4.85 10.65 4.64
CA ALA A 224 -4.27 11.98 4.61
C ALA A 224 -3.14 12.08 5.66
N ALA A 225 -2.02 12.71 5.32
CA ALA A 225 -0.90 12.89 6.23
C ALA A 225 -1.23 13.96 7.30
N THR A 226 -1.45 13.51 8.53
CA THR A 226 -1.69 14.37 9.70
C THR A 226 -0.82 13.92 10.87
N GLY A 227 -0.65 14.77 11.89
CA GLY A 227 0.15 14.45 13.07
C GLY A 227 -0.39 13.28 13.94
N ARG A 228 -1.64 12.87 13.73
CA ARG A 228 -2.27 11.76 14.47
C ARG A 228 -2.54 10.53 13.59
N ALA A 229 -2.48 10.67 12.26
CA ALA A 229 -2.87 9.64 11.30
C ALA A 229 -2.25 8.27 11.58
N GLU A 230 -0.96 8.22 11.94
CA GLU A 230 -0.25 6.97 12.23
C GLU A 230 -0.87 6.22 13.43
N ARG A 231 -1.15 6.92 14.52
CA ARG A 231 -1.70 6.32 15.75
C ARG A 231 -3.17 5.93 15.58
N ASP A 232 -3.96 6.82 14.99
CA ASP A 232 -5.39 6.58 14.77
C ASP A 232 -5.59 5.38 13.83
N CYS A 233 -4.85 5.35 12.72
CA CYS A 233 -4.91 4.24 11.77
C CYS A 233 -4.39 2.92 12.37
N ALA A 234 -3.29 2.95 13.13
CA ALA A 234 -2.77 1.76 13.80
C ALA A 234 -3.80 1.17 14.77
N THR A 235 -4.48 2.00 15.57
CA THR A 235 -5.53 1.56 16.48
C THR A 235 -6.69 0.92 15.72
N GLU A 236 -7.10 1.51 14.61
CA GLU A 236 -8.18 0.99 13.75
C GLU A 236 -7.82 -0.37 13.14
N MET A 237 -6.61 -0.52 12.59
CA MET A 237 -6.12 -1.79 12.06
C MET A 237 -6.08 -2.88 13.15
N LEU A 238 -5.67 -2.55 14.38
CA LEU A 238 -5.65 -3.49 15.50
C LEU A 238 -7.05 -3.95 15.92
N ARG A 239 -8.03 -3.04 15.90
CA ARG A 239 -9.44 -3.36 16.22
C ARG A 239 -10.07 -4.32 15.22
N ARG A 240 -9.63 -4.28 13.96
CA ARG A 240 -10.09 -5.20 12.89
C ARG A 240 -9.54 -6.63 13.03
N LEU A 241 -8.49 -6.84 13.82
CA LEU A 241 -7.94 -8.18 14.00
C LEU A 241 -8.88 -9.08 14.81
N PRO A 242 -9.23 -10.27 14.30
CA PRO A 242 -10.13 -11.19 15.00
C PRO A 242 -9.47 -11.77 16.26
N GLY A 243 -10.31 -12.14 17.22
CA GLY A 243 -9.90 -12.84 18.43
C GLY A 243 -9.39 -11.93 19.55
N ARG A 244 -9.49 -12.39 20.79
CA ARG A 244 -9.00 -11.72 22.01
C ARG A 244 -8.02 -12.63 22.73
N ASN A 245 -6.84 -12.85 22.16
CA ASN A 245 -5.76 -13.58 22.84
C ASN A 245 -5.08 -12.64 23.85
N ARG A 246 -5.01 -13.05 25.13
CA ARG A 246 -4.40 -12.25 26.20
C ARG A 246 -2.89 -12.03 26.03
N ARG A 247 -2.22 -12.80 25.16
CA ARG A 247 -0.76 -12.70 24.90
C ARG A 247 -0.39 -11.87 23.70
N ARG A 248 -1.34 -11.17 23.08
CA ARG A 248 -1.10 -10.36 21.89
C ARG A 248 -0.27 -9.12 22.24
N THR A 249 0.74 -8.83 21.43
CA THR A 249 1.59 -7.64 21.59
C THR A 249 1.63 -6.85 20.29
N VAL A 250 1.79 -5.54 20.39
CA VAL A 250 2.05 -4.68 19.25
C VAL A 250 3.25 -3.79 19.53
N ALA A 251 4.22 -3.81 18.63
CA ALA A 251 5.41 -2.96 18.67
C ALA A 251 5.21 -1.73 17.79
N GLY A 252 5.71 -0.60 18.24
CA GLY A 252 5.73 0.68 17.53
C GLY A 252 6.99 1.47 17.87
N ASP A 253 7.27 2.50 17.10
CA ASP A 253 8.38 3.41 17.34
C ASP A 253 8.06 4.42 18.48
N LYS A 254 8.99 5.35 18.75
CA LYS A 254 8.82 6.40 19.78
C LYS A 254 7.65 7.36 19.50
N GLY A 255 7.20 7.48 18.25
CA GLY A 255 6.07 8.30 17.85
C GLY A 255 4.73 7.78 18.40
N TYR A 256 4.66 6.46 18.67
CA TYR A 256 3.51 5.82 19.26
C TYR A 256 3.48 5.86 20.81
N ASP A 257 4.53 6.35 21.46
CA ASP A 257 4.58 6.45 22.93
C ASP A 257 3.77 7.64 23.43
N THR A 258 2.45 7.53 23.34
CA THR A 258 1.49 8.50 23.85
C THR A 258 0.49 7.81 24.77
N LYS A 259 -0.04 8.54 25.78
CA LYS A 259 -1.01 8.00 26.73
C LYS A 259 -2.24 7.45 26.02
N ASP A 260 -2.77 8.19 25.05
CA ASP A 260 -3.98 7.83 24.31
C ASP A 260 -3.74 6.53 23.51
N PHE A 261 -2.69 6.46 22.71
CA PHE A 261 -2.39 5.26 21.92
C PHE A 261 -2.15 4.03 22.80
N VAL A 262 -1.41 4.16 23.90
CA VAL A 262 -1.17 3.07 24.86
C VAL A 262 -2.46 2.58 25.50
N ALA A 263 -3.39 3.50 25.84
CA ALA A 263 -4.70 3.16 26.36
C ALA A 263 -5.57 2.45 25.32
N ASP A 264 -5.62 2.97 24.08
CA ASP A 264 -6.38 2.39 22.96
C ASP A 264 -5.90 0.97 22.61
N VAL A 265 -4.58 0.76 22.55
CA VAL A 265 -3.97 -0.56 22.30
C VAL A 265 -4.35 -1.56 23.38
N ARG A 266 -4.31 -1.13 24.65
CA ARG A 266 -4.74 -1.97 25.77
C ARG A 266 -6.23 -2.30 25.72
N SER A 267 -7.07 -1.33 25.39
CA SER A 267 -8.53 -1.53 25.23
C SER A 267 -8.86 -2.49 24.08
N ALA A 268 -8.04 -2.50 23.01
CA ALA A 268 -8.13 -3.44 21.90
C ALA A 268 -7.61 -4.86 22.24
N GLY A 269 -7.10 -5.08 23.48
CA GLY A 269 -6.65 -6.37 23.95
C GLY A 269 -5.18 -6.71 23.61
N PHE A 270 -4.35 -5.70 23.38
CA PHE A 270 -2.94 -5.86 23.09
C PHE A 270 -2.06 -5.29 24.21
N THR A 271 -0.89 -5.90 24.41
CA THR A 271 0.18 -5.31 25.23
C THR A 271 1.03 -4.40 24.34
N PRO A 272 1.12 -3.08 24.63
CA PRO A 272 1.91 -2.17 23.82
C PRO A 272 3.41 -2.33 24.11
N HIS A 273 4.15 -2.82 23.14
CA HIS A 273 5.61 -2.89 23.15
C HIS A 273 6.20 -1.71 22.35
N VAL A 274 5.76 -0.50 22.68
CA VAL A 274 6.21 0.73 22.02
C VAL A 274 7.56 1.15 22.57
N ALA A 275 8.45 1.68 21.71
CA ALA A 275 9.73 2.22 22.13
C ALA A 275 9.52 3.46 23.01
N GLN A 276 10.14 3.47 24.20
CA GLN A 276 9.97 4.59 25.14
C GLN A 276 10.53 5.90 24.59
N ASN A 277 9.75 6.96 24.72
CA ASN A 277 10.16 8.33 24.44
C ASN A 277 10.39 9.06 25.77
N THR A 278 11.65 9.13 26.18
CA THR A 278 12.09 9.79 27.41
C THR A 278 12.70 11.18 27.15
N SER A 279 12.66 11.69 25.90
CA SER A 279 13.18 13.00 25.54
C SER A 279 12.24 14.10 26.08
N ASN A 280 12.65 14.73 27.17
CA ASN A 280 11.94 15.80 27.87
C ASN A 280 10.50 15.46 28.31
N ARG A 281 10.17 14.18 28.49
CA ARG A 281 8.87 13.70 28.96
C ARG A 281 8.93 12.33 29.60
N LYS A 282 7.91 11.99 30.39
CA LYS A 282 7.70 10.65 30.92
C LYS A 282 7.05 9.76 29.85
N SER A 283 7.61 8.59 29.60
CA SER A 283 7.01 7.56 28.73
C SER A 283 5.65 7.11 29.25
N ALA A 284 4.74 6.76 28.34
CA ALA A 284 3.48 6.12 28.65
C ALA A 284 3.64 4.60 28.94
N ILE A 285 4.80 4.01 28.57
CA ILE A 285 5.15 2.62 28.83
C ILE A 285 5.86 2.52 30.18
N ASP A 286 5.34 1.68 31.05
CA ASP A 286 5.88 1.46 32.40
C ASP A 286 6.90 0.30 32.46
N GLY A 287 7.59 0.21 33.61
CA GLY A 287 8.61 -0.81 33.83
C GLY A 287 8.07 -2.26 33.88
N ARG A 288 6.75 -2.46 34.05
CA ARG A 288 6.15 -3.81 33.96
C ARG A 288 6.23 -4.35 32.53
N THR A 289 6.05 -3.48 31.54
CA THR A 289 6.18 -3.84 30.13
C THR A 289 7.64 -3.97 29.72
N THR A 290 8.50 -2.99 30.05
CA THR A 290 9.89 -2.96 29.56
C THR A 290 10.81 -4.00 30.17
N ARG A 291 10.54 -4.46 31.40
CA ARG A 291 11.29 -5.55 32.03
C ARG A 291 10.95 -6.94 31.52
N HIS A 292 9.87 -7.09 30.75
CA HIS A 292 9.50 -8.38 30.19
C HIS A 292 10.42 -8.74 29.01
N PRO A 293 11.02 -9.95 28.98
CA PRO A 293 11.97 -10.34 27.91
C PRO A 293 11.41 -10.22 26.50
N GLY A 294 10.10 -10.40 26.33
CA GLY A 294 9.38 -10.22 25.05
C GLY A 294 9.41 -8.79 24.52
N TYR A 295 9.62 -7.77 25.38
CA TYR A 295 9.73 -6.39 24.95
C TYR A 295 10.95 -6.18 24.04
N ASP A 296 12.13 -6.64 24.45
CA ASP A 296 13.36 -6.52 23.66
C ASP A 296 13.28 -7.30 22.36
N VAL A 297 12.64 -8.47 22.37
CA VAL A 297 12.37 -9.24 21.15
C VAL A 297 11.49 -8.43 20.20
N SER A 298 10.41 -7.83 20.70
CA SER A 298 9.50 -7.01 19.91
C SER A 298 10.21 -5.79 19.32
N GLN A 299 11.10 -5.11 20.09
CA GLN A 299 11.86 -3.96 19.61
C GLN A 299 12.82 -4.32 18.47
N ARG A 300 13.43 -5.52 18.51
CA ARG A 300 14.26 -6.02 17.40
C ARG A 300 13.41 -6.38 16.18
N LYS A 301 12.31 -7.12 16.39
CA LYS A 301 11.43 -7.58 15.32
C LYS A 301 10.68 -6.43 14.62
N ARG A 302 10.39 -5.35 15.34
CA ARG A 302 9.72 -4.16 14.80
C ARG A 302 10.37 -3.62 13.53
N LYS A 303 11.70 -3.67 13.45
CA LYS A 303 12.44 -3.17 12.28
C LYS A 303 12.07 -3.86 10.97
N ARG A 304 11.46 -5.05 11.03
CA ARG A 304 10.99 -5.75 9.82
C ARG A 304 9.95 -4.98 9.00
N VAL A 305 9.25 -4.02 9.60
CA VAL A 305 8.28 -3.18 8.87
C VAL A 305 8.96 -2.28 7.83
N GLU A 306 10.26 -2.01 7.98
CA GLU A 306 11.04 -1.24 7.02
C GLU A 306 11.18 -1.98 5.67
N GLU A 307 11.21 -3.32 5.69
CA GLU A 307 11.34 -4.16 4.48
C GLU A 307 10.15 -3.96 3.51
N PRO A 308 8.88 -4.19 3.90
CA PRO A 308 7.75 -3.95 3.01
C PRO A 308 7.63 -2.48 2.60
N PHE A 309 7.92 -1.51 3.45
CA PHE A 309 7.94 -0.10 3.05
C PHE A 309 9.03 0.20 2.02
N GLY A 310 10.22 -0.35 2.21
CA GLY A 310 11.31 -0.26 1.23
C GLY A 310 10.89 -0.84 -0.12
N TRP A 311 10.31 -2.04 -0.13
CA TRP A 311 9.82 -2.71 -1.32
C TRP A 311 8.71 -1.91 -2.03
N VAL A 312 7.70 -1.44 -1.30
CA VAL A 312 6.60 -0.61 -1.84
C VAL A 312 7.15 0.67 -2.50
N LYS A 313 8.14 1.32 -1.89
CA LYS A 313 8.73 2.56 -2.41
C LYS A 313 9.64 2.34 -3.62
N THR A 314 10.34 1.22 -3.68
CA THR A 314 11.29 0.92 -4.77
C THR A 314 10.63 0.09 -5.86
N VAL A 315 10.45 -1.20 -5.63
CA VAL A 315 9.89 -2.13 -6.61
C VAL A 315 8.44 -1.79 -6.92
N GLY A 316 7.60 -1.56 -5.90
CA GLY A 316 6.21 -1.14 -6.07
C GLY A 316 6.03 0.24 -6.72
N GLY A 317 7.11 1.03 -6.87
CA GLY A 317 7.08 2.33 -7.52
C GLY A 317 6.41 3.45 -6.72
N GLY A 318 6.29 3.29 -5.40
CA GLY A 318 5.52 4.16 -4.50
C GLY A 318 6.27 5.35 -3.92
N ARG A 319 7.52 5.66 -4.33
CA ARG A 319 8.19 6.90 -3.87
C ARG A 319 7.34 8.11 -4.17
N LYS A 320 6.76 8.16 -5.36
CA LYS A 320 5.77 9.14 -5.77
C LYS A 320 4.53 8.41 -6.27
N LEU A 321 3.39 8.69 -5.65
CA LEU A 321 2.10 8.13 -6.02
C LEU A 321 1.73 8.56 -7.45
N ARG A 322 0.88 7.79 -8.13
CA ARG A 322 0.57 8.01 -9.53
C ARG A 322 -0.87 8.42 -9.80
N TYR A 323 -1.72 8.39 -8.78
CA TYR A 323 -3.12 8.77 -8.90
C TYR A 323 -3.41 10.06 -8.13
N ILE A 324 -4.47 10.73 -8.52
CA ILE A 324 -5.07 11.85 -7.82
C ILE A 324 -6.18 11.30 -6.93
N GLY A 325 -6.23 11.78 -5.69
CA GLY A 325 -7.23 11.40 -4.69
C GLY A 325 -6.83 10.21 -3.82
N GLN A 326 -7.38 10.19 -2.61
CA GLN A 326 -7.03 9.20 -1.59
C GLN A 326 -7.47 7.79 -1.97
N ASP A 327 -8.70 7.60 -2.46
CA ASP A 327 -9.26 6.26 -2.72
C ASP A 327 -8.49 5.48 -3.77
N ARG A 328 -8.10 6.13 -4.86
CA ARG A 328 -7.30 5.50 -5.93
C ARG A 328 -5.91 5.11 -5.45
N ASN A 329 -5.30 5.98 -4.66
CA ASN A 329 -3.98 5.72 -4.08
C ASN A 329 -4.05 4.65 -2.97
N ARG A 330 -5.14 4.60 -2.19
CA ARG A 330 -5.41 3.55 -1.21
C ARG A 330 -5.57 2.18 -1.88
N ALA A 331 -6.37 2.11 -2.93
CA ALA A 331 -6.53 0.87 -3.71
C ALA A 331 -5.18 0.41 -4.31
N TRP A 332 -4.41 1.34 -4.88
CA TRP A 332 -3.06 1.04 -5.35
C TRP A 332 -2.15 0.53 -4.23
N PHE A 333 -2.20 1.13 -3.05
CA PHE A 333 -1.39 0.73 -1.90
C PHE A 333 -1.76 -0.67 -1.40
N LYS A 334 -3.08 -0.97 -1.29
CA LYS A 334 -3.60 -2.30 -0.97
C LYS A 334 -3.12 -3.36 -1.98
N MET A 335 -3.26 -3.11 -3.28
CA MET A 335 -2.79 -4.02 -4.32
C MET A 335 -1.28 -4.24 -4.25
N THR A 336 -0.49 -3.17 -4.10
CA THR A 336 0.97 -3.26 -4.04
C THR A 336 1.43 -4.05 -2.81
N THR A 337 0.81 -3.85 -1.66
CA THR A 337 1.11 -4.60 -0.43
C THR A 337 0.66 -6.05 -0.49
N ALA A 338 -0.44 -6.34 -1.18
CA ALA A 338 -0.84 -7.73 -1.49
C ALA A 338 0.21 -8.44 -2.34
N VAL A 339 0.75 -7.77 -3.35
CA VAL A 339 1.82 -8.33 -4.20
C VAL A 339 3.10 -8.61 -3.41
N TYR A 340 3.48 -7.73 -2.47
CA TYR A 340 4.56 -8.03 -1.53
C TYR A 340 4.30 -9.34 -0.77
N ASN A 341 3.09 -9.52 -0.23
CA ASN A 341 2.71 -10.74 0.47
C ASN A 341 2.75 -11.98 -0.46
N LEU A 342 2.30 -11.87 -1.71
CA LEU A 342 2.37 -12.97 -2.69
C LEU A 342 3.81 -13.43 -2.91
N ILE A 343 4.74 -12.50 -3.13
CA ILE A 343 6.17 -12.81 -3.28
C ILE A 343 6.70 -13.47 -2.00
N ARG A 344 6.33 -12.94 -0.83
CA ARG A 344 6.79 -13.49 0.45
C ARG A 344 6.25 -14.89 0.71
N ILE A 345 4.97 -15.15 0.42
CA ILE A 345 4.33 -16.48 0.53
C ILE A 345 5.10 -17.49 -0.33
N THR A 346 5.32 -17.19 -1.60
CA THR A 346 6.01 -18.12 -2.52
C THR A 346 7.48 -18.35 -2.17
N THR A 347 8.14 -17.34 -1.57
CA THR A 347 9.48 -17.50 -1.01
C THR A 347 9.48 -18.45 0.19
N LEU A 348 8.48 -18.34 1.07
CA LEU A 348 8.32 -19.22 2.23
C LEU A 348 7.96 -20.64 1.81
N ASP A 349 7.09 -20.81 0.80
CA ASP A 349 6.77 -22.14 0.24
C ASP A 349 8.03 -22.87 -0.24
N THR A 350 9.03 -22.12 -0.77
CA THR A 350 10.31 -22.70 -1.22
C THR A 350 11.29 -22.98 -0.08
N ALA A 351 11.27 -22.18 0.98
CA ALA A 351 12.21 -22.29 2.09
C ALA A 351 11.80 -23.37 3.12
N ILE A 352 10.53 -23.78 3.12
CA ILE A 352 9.95 -24.72 4.10
C ILE A 352 9.67 -26.09 3.45
N ALA A 353 9.59 -26.15 2.10
CA ALA A 353 9.54 -27.39 1.33
C ALA A 353 10.92 -28.08 1.30
#